data_8149254c16fdc2e145927dd4fcef51cf
#
_entry.id   8149254c16fdc2e145927dd4fcef51cf
#
_cell.length_a   1.000
_cell.length_b   1.000
_cell.length_c   1.000
_cell.angle_alpha   90.00
_cell.angle_beta   90.00
_cell.angle_gamma   90.00
#
_symmetry.space_group_name_H-M   'P 1'
#
loop_
_entity.id
_entity.type
_entity.pdbx_description
1 polymer ?
#
loop_
_entity_poly.entity_id
_entity_poly.type
_entity_poly.pdbx_seq_one_letter_code
_entity_poly.pdbx_strand_id
1 'polypeptide(L)'
;MDALTIMDEIQRMENEYPGNRLVKVLYVADNGENTCRECLDNDGKVFDIDDPGLPQLPIHPHCRCKYVSATAPYGDVSEEVERYRIVKNLKAAGESDEEKAKSLAEQIIGARRENPKLREQRLFLLFNGRYLMSSDGELLLDAVSGQPVSEKTTVKMTTMFGGDETVVREFDYSYSRQGIRNKGGIPWGLYHIEAKEERSAKTSPWSHIVKSSGWGNYAWRLHPDEGTDVRKRTNFFIHGGLDFGSAGCIDLQEGDTKFQKYFVSTRLSSIYVYVKYDEERVTIREQRPKVYNFFPGYMP
;
A
#
# COMPACT_ATOMS: atom_id res chain seq x y z
N MET A 1 -37.77 3.72 4.54
CA MET A 1 -36.91 4.61 5.33
C MET A 1 -37.07 5.98 4.72
N ASP A 2 -37.57 6.90 5.53
CA ASP A 2 -37.78 8.27 5.07
C ASP A 2 -36.41 8.87 4.70
N ALA A 3 -36.44 9.55 3.56
CA ALA A 3 -35.25 10.21 3.05
C ALA A 3 -34.85 11.34 4.01
N LEU A 4 -33.74 11.17 4.72
CA LEU A 4 -33.13 12.24 5.50
C LEU A 4 -32.77 13.38 4.57
N THR A 5 -33.20 14.57 4.88
CA THR A 5 -32.78 15.76 4.16
C THR A 5 -31.31 16.07 4.49
N ILE A 6 -30.63 16.83 3.65
CA ILE A 6 -29.27 17.33 3.96
C ILE A 6 -29.23 17.95 5.35
N MET A 7 -30.26 18.73 5.70
CA MET A 7 -30.31 19.41 7.00
C MET A 7 -30.41 18.43 8.17
N ASP A 8 -31.16 17.33 8.01
CA ASP A 8 -31.27 16.31 9.06
C ASP A 8 -29.95 15.59 9.28
N GLU A 9 -29.23 15.29 8.21
CA GLU A 9 -27.91 14.66 8.29
C GLU A 9 -26.84 15.60 8.88
N ILE A 10 -26.87 16.88 8.51
CA ILE A 10 -26.05 17.94 9.10
C ILE A 10 -26.33 18.05 10.59
N GLN A 11 -27.60 18.14 10.97
CA GLN A 11 -27.98 18.25 12.36
C GLN A 11 -27.56 17.01 13.19
N ARG A 12 -27.63 15.83 12.59
CA ARG A 12 -27.13 14.60 13.21
C ARG A 12 -25.62 14.71 13.45
N MET A 13 -24.85 15.14 12.45
CA MET A 13 -23.41 15.28 12.55
C MET A 13 -22.99 16.37 13.53
N GLU A 14 -23.70 17.50 13.61
CA GLU A 14 -23.46 18.54 14.60
C GLU A 14 -23.73 18.08 16.03
N ASN A 15 -24.75 17.23 16.22
CA ASN A 15 -25.07 16.63 17.52
C ASN A 15 -24.01 15.61 17.96
N GLU A 16 -23.44 14.88 17.00
CA GLU A 16 -22.37 13.90 17.23
C GLU A 16 -21.04 14.57 17.61
N TYR A 17 -20.81 15.80 17.12
CA TYR A 17 -19.60 16.59 17.36
C TYR A 17 -19.90 18.00 17.87
N PRO A 18 -20.47 18.15 19.07
CA PRO A 18 -20.87 19.44 19.61
C PRO A 18 -19.67 20.39 19.76
N GLY A 19 -19.79 21.55 19.19
CA GLY A 19 -18.77 22.62 19.24
C GLY A 19 -17.97 22.81 17.94
N ASN A 20 -18.15 21.96 16.96
CA ASN A 20 -17.58 22.13 15.62
C ASN A 20 -18.63 22.63 14.64
N ARG A 21 -18.34 23.77 13.98
CA ARG A 21 -19.16 24.19 12.85
C ARG A 21 -18.82 23.29 11.67
N LEU A 22 -19.80 22.53 11.16
CA LEU A 22 -19.63 21.78 9.92
C LEU A 22 -19.41 22.77 8.76
N VAL A 23 -18.28 22.66 8.12
CA VAL A 23 -17.91 23.46 6.95
C VAL A 23 -17.78 22.60 5.70
N LYS A 24 -17.47 21.32 5.83
CA LYS A 24 -17.29 20.39 4.70
C LYS A 24 -17.92 19.04 4.95
N VAL A 25 -18.46 18.47 3.90
CA VAL A 25 -19.03 17.12 3.89
C VAL A 25 -18.43 16.28 2.78
N LEU A 26 -18.21 14.99 3.06
CA LEU A 26 -17.85 13.98 2.09
C LEU A 26 -19.12 13.28 1.61
N TYR A 27 -19.31 13.22 0.31
CA TYR A 27 -20.35 12.40 -0.29
C TYR A 27 -19.91 10.93 -0.32
N VAL A 28 -20.70 10.03 0.25
CA VAL A 28 -20.47 8.60 0.29
C VAL A 28 -21.59 7.88 -0.43
N ALA A 29 -21.30 7.30 -1.60
CA ALA A 29 -22.25 6.47 -2.31
C ALA A 29 -22.38 5.09 -1.66
N ASP A 30 -23.57 4.49 -1.76
CA ASP A 30 -23.75 3.07 -1.47
C ASP A 30 -23.25 2.27 -2.68
N ASN A 31 -22.06 1.73 -2.61
CA ASN A 31 -21.36 1.03 -3.71
C ASN A 31 -21.96 -0.37 -4.02
N GLY A 32 -23.28 -0.53 -3.92
CA GLY A 32 -24.00 -1.74 -4.33
C GLY A 32 -24.11 -1.85 -5.86
N GLU A 33 -24.43 -3.05 -6.36
CA GLU A 33 -24.59 -3.33 -7.81
C GLU A 33 -25.60 -2.43 -8.53
N ASN A 34 -26.52 -1.79 -7.79
CA ASN A 34 -27.56 -0.91 -8.31
C ASN A 34 -27.28 0.57 -8.08
N THR A 35 -26.05 0.96 -7.74
CA THR A 35 -25.71 2.38 -7.56
C THR A 35 -25.70 3.10 -8.90
N CYS A 36 -26.48 4.18 -9.02
CA CYS A 36 -26.56 4.93 -10.26
C CYS A 36 -25.26 5.69 -10.54
N ARG A 37 -25.06 6.05 -11.83
CA ARG A 37 -23.85 6.72 -12.28
C ARG A 37 -23.64 8.07 -11.59
N GLU A 38 -24.68 8.84 -11.37
CA GLU A 38 -24.61 10.14 -10.70
C GLU A 38 -24.15 10.02 -9.26
N CYS A 39 -24.61 9.00 -8.53
CA CYS A 39 -24.12 8.68 -7.20
C CYS A 39 -22.64 8.28 -7.21
N LEU A 40 -22.22 7.44 -8.18
CA LEU A 40 -20.82 7.02 -8.33
C LEU A 40 -19.92 8.19 -8.72
N ASP A 41 -20.39 9.09 -9.59
CA ASP A 41 -19.65 10.27 -10.03
C ASP A 41 -19.38 11.25 -8.86
N ASN A 42 -20.25 11.26 -7.84
CA ASN A 42 -20.08 12.09 -6.63
C ASN A 42 -19.34 11.38 -5.48
N ASP A 43 -19.19 10.07 -5.55
CA ASP A 43 -18.57 9.30 -4.48
C ASP A 43 -17.12 9.74 -4.19
N GLY A 44 -16.86 10.04 -2.92
CA GLY A 44 -15.56 10.53 -2.46
C GLY A 44 -15.28 12.01 -2.72
N LYS A 45 -16.22 12.78 -3.28
CA LYS A 45 -16.07 14.24 -3.38
C LYS A 45 -16.35 14.91 -2.05
N VAL A 46 -15.58 15.96 -1.77
CA VAL A 46 -15.79 16.85 -0.63
C VAL A 46 -16.39 18.15 -1.12
N PHE A 47 -17.47 18.57 -0.49
CA PHE A 47 -18.18 19.79 -0.78
C PHE A 47 -18.13 20.71 0.44
N ASP A 48 -18.09 22.02 0.22
CA ASP A 48 -18.45 22.97 1.26
C ASP A 48 -19.95 22.87 1.50
N ILE A 49 -20.38 23.10 2.75
CA ILE A 49 -21.79 22.91 3.13
C ILE A 49 -22.73 23.89 2.44
N ASP A 50 -22.19 25.03 2.01
CA ASP A 50 -22.86 26.09 1.27
C ASP A 50 -22.57 26.05 -0.24
N ASP A 51 -21.90 24.99 -0.74
CA ASP A 51 -21.63 24.82 -2.15
C ASP A 51 -22.94 24.63 -2.93
N PRO A 52 -23.24 25.53 -3.91
CA PRO A 52 -24.44 25.37 -4.74
C PRO A 52 -24.42 24.10 -5.60
N GLY A 53 -23.27 23.46 -5.76
CA GLY A 53 -23.10 22.17 -6.44
C GLY A 53 -23.25 20.96 -5.50
N LEU A 54 -23.54 21.16 -4.22
CA LEU A 54 -23.76 20.05 -3.27
C LEU A 54 -24.98 19.23 -3.70
N PRO A 55 -24.82 17.92 -4.03
CA PRO A 55 -25.95 17.10 -4.46
C PRO A 55 -27.00 17.00 -3.36
N GLN A 56 -28.26 17.20 -3.71
CA GLN A 56 -29.35 17.00 -2.72
C GLN A 56 -29.66 15.52 -2.57
N LEU A 57 -29.59 15.01 -1.32
CA LEU A 57 -29.97 13.64 -1.02
C LEU A 57 -31.45 13.55 -0.61
N PRO A 58 -32.18 12.53 -1.07
CA PRO A 58 -31.76 11.50 -2.03
C PRO A 58 -31.75 12.01 -3.47
N ILE A 59 -30.73 11.68 -4.26
CA ILE A 59 -30.65 12.07 -5.69
C ILE A 59 -31.79 11.42 -6.50
N HIS A 60 -32.20 10.23 -6.13
CA HIS A 60 -33.26 9.46 -6.80
C HIS A 60 -34.00 8.54 -5.78
N PRO A 61 -35.19 8.00 -6.11
CA PRO A 61 -35.87 7.02 -5.29
C PRO A 61 -34.93 5.84 -4.95
N HIS A 62 -34.94 5.40 -3.69
CA HIS A 62 -34.06 4.35 -3.16
C HIS A 62 -32.55 4.69 -3.10
N CYS A 63 -32.19 5.96 -3.21
CA CYS A 63 -30.83 6.41 -2.94
C CYS A 63 -30.46 6.13 -1.48
N ARG A 64 -29.32 5.48 -1.25
CA ARG A 64 -28.77 5.16 0.07
C ARG A 64 -27.45 5.89 0.35
N CYS A 65 -27.13 6.85 -0.50
CA CYS A 65 -25.97 7.69 -0.30
C CYS A 65 -26.15 8.58 0.92
N LYS A 66 -25.04 8.99 1.52
CA LYS A 66 -25.02 9.81 2.73
C LYS A 66 -23.89 10.83 2.68
N TYR A 67 -23.99 11.83 3.56
CA TYR A 67 -22.86 12.70 3.89
C TYR A 67 -22.20 12.23 5.18
N VAL A 68 -20.87 12.35 5.23
CA VAL A 68 -20.11 12.27 6.47
C VAL A 68 -19.31 13.56 6.66
N SER A 69 -19.06 13.95 7.91
CA SER A 69 -18.27 15.14 8.18
C SER A 69 -16.88 15.03 7.58
N ALA A 70 -16.51 16.04 6.80
CA ALA A 70 -15.16 16.21 6.27
C ALA A 70 -14.39 17.32 6.98
N THR A 71 -14.97 17.90 8.03
CA THR A 71 -14.40 18.99 8.82
C THR A 71 -13.77 18.44 10.09
N ALA A 72 -12.46 18.57 10.22
CA ALA A 72 -11.77 18.37 11.49
C ALA A 72 -11.85 19.64 12.36
N PRO A 73 -11.58 19.56 13.68
CA PRO A 73 -11.66 20.70 14.60
C PRO A 73 -10.90 21.95 14.19
N TYR A 74 -10.02 21.87 13.22
CA TYR A 74 -9.16 22.96 12.74
C TYR A 74 -9.21 23.16 11.21
N GLY A 75 -10.26 22.67 10.55
CA GLY A 75 -10.41 22.79 9.08
C GLY A 75 -9.67 21.76 8.25
N ASP A 76 -8.95 20.85 8.87
CA ASP A 76 -8.34 19.70 8.16
C ASP A 76 -9.38 18.61 7.87
N VAL A 77 -9.09 17.80 6.87
CA VAL A 77 -9.93 16.63 6.54
C VAL A 77 -9.97 15.69 7.73
N SER A 78 -11.17 15.30 8.18
CA SER A 78 -11.30 14.39 9.31
C SER A 78 -10.61 13.06 9.00
N GLU A 79 -10.09 12.42 10.04
CA GLU A 79 -9.42 11.13 9.93
C GLU A 79 -10.35 10.05 9.36
N GLU A 80 -11.64 10.16 9.59
CA GLU A 80 -12.64 9.26 9.03
C GLU A 80 -12.73 9.39 7.50
N VAL A 81 -12.66 10.61 6.97
CA VAL A 81 -12.62 10.89 5.54
C VAL A 81 -11.31 10.38 4.93
N GLU A 82 -10.19 10.57 5.61
CA GLU A 82 -8.89 10.05 5.17
C GLU A 82 -8.94 8.52 5.10
N ARG A 83 -9.45 7.87 6.15
CA ARG A 83 -9.65 6.40 6.21
C ARG A 83 -10.50 5.90 5.03
N TYR A 84 -11.64 6.53 4.80
CA TYR A 84 -12.52 6.15 3.70
C TYR A 84 -11.81 6.22 2.34
N ARG A 85 -11.09 7.32 2.07
CA ARG A 85 -10.32 7.49 0.82
C ARG A 85 -9.24 6.43 0.67
N ILE A 86 -8.48 6.18 1.72
CA ILE A 86 -7.42 5.17 1.70
C ILE A 86 -8.01 3.79 1.41
N VAL A 87 -9.08 3.37 2.10
CA VAL A 87 -9.75 2.09 1.87
C VAL A 87 -10.23 1.97 0.42
N LYS A 88 -10.90 3.01 -0.11
CA LYS A 88 -11.36 3.05 -1.50
C LYS A 88 -10.20 2.87 -2.48
N ASN A 89 -9.11 3.59 -2.27
CA ASN A 89 -7.94 3.55 -3.15
C ASN A 89 -7.21 2.20 -3.05
N LEU A 90 -7.06 1.62 -1.86
CA LEU A 90 -6.48 0.28 -1.67
C LEU A 90 -7.29 -0.79 -2.42
N LYS A 91 -8.62 -0.69 -2.39
CA LYS A 91 -9.49 -1.58 -3.18
C LYS A 91 -9.26 -1.40 -4.68
N ALA A 92 -9.15 -0.18 -5.16
CA ALA A 92 -8.82 0.12 -6.56
C ALA A 92 -7.39 -0.32 -6.95
N ALA A 93 -6.45 -0.30 -6.00
CA ALA A 93 -5.08 -0.77 -6.18
C ALA A 93 -4.94 -2.31 -6.22
N GLY A 94 -5.99 -3.05 -5.83
CA GLY A 94 -6.06 -4.51 -5.95
C GLY A 94 -6.42 -5.27 -4.68
N GLU A 95 -6.66 -4.60 -3.53
CA GLU A 95 -7.12 -5.28 -2.32
C GLU A 95 -8.63 -5.53 -2.39
N SER A 96 -9.02 -6.77 -2.61
CA SER A 96 -10.43 -7.14 -2.75
C SER A 96 -11.15 -7.37 -1.41
N ASP A 97 -10.40 -7.66 -0.34
CA ASP A 97 -10.92 -7.89 0.98
C ASP A 97 -11.09 -6.55 1.72
N GLU A 98 -12.32 -6.23 2.08
CA GLU A 98 -12.66 -4.96 2.73
C GLU A 98 -12.09 -4.83 4.13
N GLU A 99 -12.13 -5.89 4.94
CA GLU A 99 -11.59 -5.86 6.30
C GLU A 99 -10.07 -5.69 6.29
N LYS A 100 -9.42 -6.32 5.32
CA LYS A 100 -7.98 -6.15 5.11
C LYS A 100 -7.65 -4.73 4.62
N ALA A 101 -8.42 -4.17 3.67
CA ALA A 101 -8.24 -2.78 3.25
C ALA A 101 -8.40 -1.80 4.42
N LYS A 102 -9.39 -2.02 5.31
CA LYS A 102 -9.56 -1.24 6.54
C LYS A 102 -8.36 -1.38 7.47
N SER A 103 -7.87 -2.59 7.69
CA SER A 103 -6.69 -2.84 8.53
C SER A 103 -5.44 -2.12 7.99
N LEU A 104 -5.20 -2.18 6.68
CA LEU A 104 -4.09 -1.48 6.03
C LEU A 104 -4.23 0.05 6.13
N ALA A 105 -5.45 0.58 6.01
CA ALA A 105 -5.73 2.01 6.19
C ALA A 105 -5.41 2.46 7.63
N GLU A 106 -5.76 1.68 8.65
CA GLU A 106 -5.41 1.97 10.04
C GLU A 106 -3.89 1.98 10.28
N GLN A 107 -3.14 1.11 9.63
CA GLN A 107 -1.68 1.11 9.71
C GLN A 107 -1.10 2.41 9.12
N ILE A 108 -1.61 2.87 7.98
CA ILE A 108 -1.19 4.13 7.34
C ILE A 108 -1.50 5.32 8.26
N ILE A 109 -2.72 5.41 8.78
CA ILE A 109 -3.14 6.48 9.69
C ILE A 109 -2.33 6.42 10.98
N GLY A 110 -2.13 5.24 11.54
CA GLY A 110 -1.28 5.00 12.70
C GLY A 110 0.15 5.49 12.50
N ALA A 111 0.76 5.19 11.34
CA ALA A 111 2.09 5.67 10.99
C ALA A 111 2.17 7.21 11.00
N ARG A 112 1.15 7.89 10.47
CA ARG A 112 1.05 9.35 10.47
C ARG A 112 0.92 9.93 11.88
N ARG A 113 0.14 9.28 12.75
CA ARG A 113 -0.01 9.68 14.16
C ARG A 113 1.29 9.55 14.97
N GLU A 114 1.99 8.45 14.77
CA GLU A 114 3.20 8.10 15.54
C GLU A 114 4.42 8.92 15.14
N ASN A 115 4.53 9.30 13.87
CA ASN A 115 5.71 10.01 13.38
C ASN A 115 5.38 11.47 13.00
N PRO A 116 5.89 12.46 13.76
CA PRO A 116 5.62 13.88 13.48
C PRO A 116 6.04 14.31 12.08
N LYS A 117 7.15 13.79 11.55
CA LYS A 117 7.61 14.11 10.18
C LYS A 117 6.61 13.67 9.12
N LEU A 118 5.92 12.53 9.34
CA LEU A 118 4.91 12.04 8.39
C LEU A 118 3.61 12.83 8.45
N ARG A 119 3.30 13.51 9.55
CA ARG A 119 2.12 14.39 9.65
C ARG A 119 2.19 15.56 8.66
N GLU A 120 3.38 16.07 8.44
CA GLU A 120 3.63 17.20 7.54
C GLU A 120 3.74 16.78 6.07
N GLN A 121 3.83 15.46 5.81
CA GLN A 121 3.99 14.97 4.46
C GLN A 121 2.64 14.77 3.77
N ARG A 122 2.48 15.34 2.61
CA ARG A 122 1.34 15.06 1.73
C ARG A 122 1.27 13.57 1.37
N LEU A 123 2.42 12.96 1.12
CA LEU A 123 2.55 11.59 0.67
C LEU A 123 3.79 10.95 1.29
N PHE A 124 3.65 9.73 1.78
CA PHE A 124 4.74 8.86 2.21
C PHE A 124 4.42 7.40 1.85
N LEU A 125 5.42 6.55 1.96
CA LEU A 125 5.27 5.10 1.80
C LEU A 125 5.36 4.41 3.16
N LEU A 126 4.56 3.36 3.35
CA LEU A 126 4.63 2.46 4.50
C LEU A 126 5.00 1.05 4.02
N PHE A 127 6.04 0.49 4.60
CA PHE A 127 6.40 -0.93 4.46
C PHE A 127 6.13 -1.65 5.77
N ASN A 128 5.21 -2.62 5.76
CA ASN A 128 4.77 -3.35 6.96
C ASN A 128 5.32 -4.79 7.06
N GLY A 129 6.26 -5.18 6.18
CA GLY A 129 6.83 -6.52 6.11
C GLY A 129 6.18 -7.42 5.06
N ARG A 130 5.01 -7.06 4.58
CA ARG A 130 4.26 -7.79 3.55
C ARG A 130 3.88 -6.92 2.35
N TYR A 131 3.64 -5.64 2.59
CA TYR A 131 3.22 -4.69 1.57
C TYR A 131 4.06 -3.43 1.64
N LEU A 132 4.37 -2.87 0.46
CA LEU A 132 4.73 -1.48 0.31
C LEU A 132 3.50 -0.74 -0.21
N MET A 133 3.02 0.24 0.56
CA MET A 133 1.82 0.99 0.25
C MET A 133 2.04 2.49 0.38
N SER A 134 1.33 3.27 -0.42
CA SER A 134 1.34 4.73 -0.32
C SER A 134 0.32 5.22 0.70
N SER A 135 0.58 6.36 1.30
CA SER A 135 -0.30 6.94 2.34
C SER A 135 -1.66 7.41 1.83
N ASP A 136 -1.82 7.57 0.52
CA ASP A 136 -3.11 7.83 -0.13
C ASP A 136 -3.85 6.55 -0.54
N GLY A 137 -3.20 5.38 -0.42
CA GLY A 137 -3.75 4.08 -0.80
C GLY A 137 -3.71 3.77 -2.30
N GLU A 138 -3.22 4.67 -3.16
CA GLU A 138 -3.18 4.46 -4.61
C GLU A 138 -2.15 3.41 -5.04
N LEU A 139 -1.14 3.16 -4.22
CA LEU A 139 -0.15 2.12 -4.43
C LEU A 139 -0.28 1.02 -3.37
N LEU A 140 -0.41 -0.21 -3.83
CA LEU A 140 -0.29 -1.42 -3.02
C LEU A 140 0.54 -2.43 -3.80
N LEU A 141 1.64 -2.88 -3.21
CA LEU A 141 2.57 -3.85 -3.79
C LEU A 141 2.92 -4.90 -2.75
N ASP A 142 2.92 -6.17 -3.17
CA ASP A 142 3.59 -7.21 -2.39
C ASP A 142 5.08 -6.87 -2.28
N ALA A 143 5.61 -6.98 -1.07
CA ALA A 143 7.00 -6.66 -0.80
C ALA A 143 7.51 -7.48 0.38
N VAL A 144 8.79 -7.82 0.36
CA VAL A 144 9.47 -8.52 1.45
C VAL A 144 10.82 -7.86 1.74
N SER A 145 11.43 -8.22 2.86
CA SER A 145 12.76 -7.73 3.19
C SER A 145 13.55 -8.81 3.93
N GLY A 146 14.84 -8.90 3.67
CA GLY A 146 15.69 -9.95 4.22
C GLY A 146 15.51 -11.30 3.54
N GLN A 147 16.19 -12.31 4.08
CA GLN A 147 16.11 -13.71 3.62
C GLN A 147 15.02 -14.45 4.39
N PRO A 148 14.24 -15.31 3.75
CA PRO A 148 13.31 -16.18 4.48
C PRO A 148 14.05 -17.06 5.49
N VAL A 149 13.39 -17.33 6.60
CA VAL A 149 13.90 -18.25 7.64
C VAL A 149 13.53 -19.69 7.35
N SER A 150 12.48 -19.89 6.58
CA SER A 150 12.07 -21.20 6.06
C SER A 150 11.45 -21.08 4.67
N GLU A 151 11.65 -22.11 3.87
CA GLU A 151 11.00 -22.27 2.58
C GLU A 151 10.54 -23.71 2.43
N LYS A 152 9.28 -23.90 2.05
CA LYS A 152 8.69 -25.22 1.78
C LYS A 152 8.00 -25.17 0.42
N THR A 153 8.34 -26.14 -0.43
CA THR A 153 7.73 -26.30 -1.75
C THR A 153 6.89 -27.56 -1.76
N THR A 154 5.64 -27.43 -2.20
CA THR A 154 4.72 -28.53 -2.41
C THR A 154 4.26 -28.53 -3.87
N VAL A 155 4.35 -29.66 -4.55
CA VAL A 155 3.90 -29.81 -5.95
C VAL A 155 2.67 -30.70 -5.96
N LYS A 156 1.57 -30.21 -6.52
CA LYS A 156 0.37 -31.00 -6.80
C LYS A 156 0.30 -31.25 -8.30
N MET A 157 0.54 -32.50 -8.71
CA MET A 157 0.41 -32.87 -10.09
C MET A 157 -1.07 -32.84 -10.51
N THR A 158 -1.36 -32.11 -11.56
CA THR A 158 -2.71 -32.02 -12.14
C THR A 158 -2.81 -32.77 -13.49
N THR A 159 -1.68 -32.93 -14.19
CA THR A 159 -1.57 -33.68 -15.44
C THR A 159 -0.22 -34.39 -15.48
N MET A 160 -0.04 -35.30 -16.49
CA MET A 160 1.25 -35.93 -16.75
C MET A 160 2.35 -34.92 -17.12
N PHE A 161 1.98 -33.74 -17.59
CA PHE A 161 2.92 -32.72 -18.11
C PHE A 161 3.02 -31.47 -17.21
N GLY A 162 2.29 -31.39 -16.10
CA GLY A 162 2.33 -30.25 -15.26
C GLY A 162 1.47 -30.36 -14.02
N GLY A 163 1.62 -29.37 -13.16
CA GLY A 163 0.90 -29.27 -11.89
C GLY A 163 1.00 -27.88 -11.31
N ASP A 164 0.50 -27.72 -10.11
CA ASP A 164 0.61 -26.49 -9.33
C ASP A 164 1.71 -26.65 -8.30
N GLU A 165 2.65 -25.73 -8.30
CA GLU A 165 3.67 -25.60 -7.27
C GLU A 165 3.24 -24.53 -6.27
N THR A 166 3.19 -24.89 -4.98
CA THR A 166 2.97 -23.95 -3.90
C THR A 166 4.27 -23.79 -3.12
N VAL A 167 4.77 -22.56 -3.10
CA VAL A 167 5.95 -22.20 -2.29
C VAL A 167 5.48 -21.39 -1.09
N VAL A 168 5.83 -21.82 0.10
CA VAL A 168 5.54 -21.14 1.36
C VAL A 168 6.85 -20.69 1.98
N ARG A 169 6.99 -19.39 2.19
CA ARG A 169 8.16 -18.75 2.80
C ARG A 169 7.79 -18.05 4.08
N GLU A 170 8.61 -18.18 5.11
CA GLU A 170 8.46 -17.44 6.35
C GLU A 170 9.58 -16.41 6.46
N PHE A 171 9.21 -15.16 6.78
CA PHE A 171 10.12 -14.07 7.08
C PHE A 171 10.05 -13.76 8.58
N ASP A 172 11.20 -13.43 9.17
CA ASP A 172 11.32 -13.05 10.57
C ASP A 172 11.83 -11.60 10.63
N TYR A 173 10.98 -10.71 11.12
CA TYR A 173 11.24 -9.28 11.26
C TYR A 173 11.49 -8.88 12.73
N SER A 174 11.74 -9.85 13.60
CA SER A 174 12.08 -9.57 15.00
C SER A 174 13.28 -8.63 15.10
N TYR A 175 13.30 -7.86 16.18
CA TYR A 175 14.35 -6.89 16.45
C TYR A 175 15.76 -7.49 16.37
N SER A 176 15.95 -8.71 16.90
CA SER A 176 17.24 -9.42 16.83
C SER A 176 17.61 -9.80 15.39
N ARG A 177 16.62 -10.21 14.59
CA ARG A 177 16.85 -10.63 13.21
C ARG A 177 17.25 -9.46 12.33
N GLN A 178 16.68 -8.27 12.52
CA GLN A 178 17.02 -7.06 11.78
C GLN A 178 18.51 -6.68 11.87
N GLY A 179 19.21 -7.08 12.93
CA GLY A 179 20.66 -6.86 13.09
C GLY A 179 21.54 -7.81 12.29
N ILE A 180 21.00 -8.91 11.76
CA ILE A 180 21.81 -9.92 11.07
C ILE A 180 22.14 -9.49 9.65
N ARG A 181 23.43 -9.22 9.40
CA ARG A 181 23.91 -8.80 8.08
C ARG A 181 23.58 -9.84 7.00
N ASN A 182 23.12 -9.38 5.86
CA ASN A 182 22.76 -10.17 4.66
C ASN A 182 21.63 -11.19 4.87
N LYS A 183 20.93 -11.16 6.00
CA LYS A 183 19.82 -12.08 6.30
C LYS A 183 18.60 -11.40 6.87
N GLY A 184 18.79 -10.44 7.75
CA GLY A 184 17.68 -9.72 8.40
C GLY A 184 17.01 -8.73 7.46
N GLY A 185 15.73 -8.45 7.69
CA GLY A 185 15.01 -7.40 7.02
C GLY A 185 15.61 -6.02 7.26
N ILE A 186 15.14 -5.02 6.53
CA ILE A 186 15.51 -3.62 6.77
C ILE A 186 15.15 -3.23 8.21
N PRO A 187 16.02 -2.54 8.95
CA PRO A 187 15.67 -2.10 10.30
C PRO A 187 14.44 -1.18 10.31
N TRP A 188 13.64 -1.30 11.37
CA TRP A 188 12.53 -0.40 11.61
C TRP A 188 13.00 1.05 11.71
N GLY A 189 12.27 1.96 11.09
CA GLY A 189 12.58 3.39 11.14
C GLY A 189 12.08 4.18 9.94
N LEU A 190 12.47 5.44 9.90
CA LEU A 190 12.15 6.35 8.83
C LEU A 190 13.31 6.44 7.85
N TYR A 191 13.00 6.33 6.58
CA TYR A 191 13.93 6.46 5.46
C TYR A 191 13.36 7.44 4.45
N HIS A 192 14.17 7.83 3.46
CA HIS A 192 13.68 8.50 2.27
C HIS A 192 14.39 7.98 1.02
N ILE A 193 13.76 8.13 -0.12
CA ILE A 193 14.33 7.90 -1.45
C ILE A 193 14.26 9.19 -2.25
N GLU A 194 15.20 9.37 -3.18
CA GLU A 194 15.27 10.53 -4.05
C GLU A 194 15.03 10.11 -5.51
N ALA A 195 14.19 10.84 -6.24
CA ALA A 195 13.87 10.54 -7.64
C ALA A 195 15.12 10.53 -8.54
N LYS A 196 16.07 11.45 -8.27
CA LYS A 196 17.32 11.53 -9.04
C LYS A 196 18.27 10.34 -8.86
N GLU A 197 18.04 9.50 -7.84
CA GLU A 197 18.85 8.31 -7.56
C GLU A 197 18.24 7.03 -8.16
N GLU A 198 17.24 7.18 -9.02
CA GLU A 198 16.69 6.04 -9.77
C GLU A 198 17.80 5.33 -10.55
N ARG A 199 17.91 4.04 -10.33
CA ARG A 199 18.78 3.17 -11.12
C ARG A 199 17.90 2.33 -12.05
N SER A 200 18.14 2.44 -13.32
CA SER A 200 17.43 1.67 -14.35
C SER A 200 18.34 0.66 -15.00
N ALA A 201 17.86 -0.56 -15.17
CA ALA A 201 18.54 -1.60 -15.93
C ALA A 201 18.81 -1.22 -17.39
N LYS A 202 18.07 -0.23 -17.93
CA LYS A 202 18.20 0.23 -19.33
C LYS A 202 19.28 1.29 -19.52
N THR A 203 19.54 2.13 -18.50
CA THR A 203 20.36 3.35 -18.65
C THR A 203 21.63 3.35 -17.81
N SER A 204 21.78 2.43 -16.88
CA SER A 204 22.94 2.36 -15.99
C SER A 204 24.08 1.56 -16.61
N PRO A 205 25.36 1.97 -16.41
CA PRO A 205 26.53 1.11 -16.66
C PRO A 205 26.45 -0.24 -15.89
N TRP A 206 25.59 -0.29 -14.87
CA TRP A 206 25.29 -1.46 -14.05
C TRP A 206 24.23 -2.38 -14.67
N SER A 207 23.79 -2.12 -15.91
CA SER A 207 22.73 -2.90 -16.58
C SER A 207 23.00 -4.41 -16.62
N HIS A 208 24.26 -4.82 -16.73
CA HIS A 208 24.66 -6.23 -16.69
C HIS A 208 24.54 -6.83 -15.28
N ILE A 209 24.88 -6.07 -14.25
CA ILE A 209 24.80 -6.51 -12.84
C ILE A 209 23.34 -6.56 -12.38
N VAL A 210 22.55 -5.56 -12.74
CA VAL A 210 21.12 -5.49 -12.39
C VAL A 210 20.35 -6.66 -12.99
N LYS A 211 20.57 -6.99 -14.27
CA LYS A 211 19.91 -8.13 -14.93
C LYS A 211 20.39 -9.51 -14.44
N SER A 212 21.66 -9.61 -14.05
CA SER A 212 22.27 -10.88 -13.63
C SER A 212 22.11 -11.15 -12.12
N SER A 213 21.76 -10.15 -11.31
CA SER A 213 21.76 -10.23 -9.84
C SER A 213 20.37 -10.26 -9.19
N GLY A 214 19.28 -10.40 -9.96
CA GLY A 214 17.92 -10.44 -9.40
C GLY A 214 17.38 -9.09 -8.89
N TRP A 215 17.97 -7.96 -9.31
CA TRP A 215 17.57 -6.61 -8.85
C TRP A 215 16.44 -5.97 -9.66
N GLY A 216 15.82 -6.67 -10.59
CA GLY A 216 14.71 -6.18 -11.41
C GLY A 216 15.11 -5.10 -12.41
N ASN A 217 14.15 -4.23 -12.76
CA ASN A 217 14.32 -3.16 -13.75
C ASN A 217 14.72 -1.83 -13.13
N TYR A 218 14.31 -1.58 -11.88
CA TYR A 218 14.47 -0.31 -11.17
C TYR A 218 14.90 -0.52 -9.72
N ALA A 219 15.71 0.41 -9.23
CA ALA A 219 16.08 0.45 -7.83
C ALA A 219 16.31 1.89 -7.34
N TRP A 220 16.01 2.14 -6.06
CA TRP A 220 16.24 3.41 -5.36
C TRP A 220 16.93 3.17 -4.04
N ARG A 221 17.92 4.00 -3.72
CA ARG A 221 18.61 3.91 -2.45
C ARG A 221 17.71 4.45 -1.33
N LEU A 222 17.65 3.71 -0.23
CA LEU A 222 16.99 4.13 1.01
C LEU A 222 18.02 4.80 1.92
N HIS A 223 17.82 6.08 2.17
CA HIS A 223 18.61 6.87 3.11
C HIS A 223 17.91 6.87 4.47
N PRO A 224 18.57 6.35 5.52
CA PRO A 224 17.99 6.41 6.85
C PRO A 224 17.89 7.87 7.31
N ASP A 225 16.76 8.22 7.90
CA ASP A 225 16.55 9.50 8.53
C ASP A 225 17.22 9.56 9.91
N GLU A 226 17.46 10.77 10.40
CA GLU A 226 18.06 10.99 11.72
C GLU A 226 17.26 10.25 12.82
N GLY A 227 17.95 9.50 13.66
CA GLY A 227 17.34 8.68 14.71
C GLY A 227 16.96 7.25 14.29
N THR A 228 17.09 6.89 13.01
CA THR A 228 16.86 5.51 12.56
C THR A 228 18.05 4.62 12.91
N ASP A 229 17.85 3.63 13.79
CA ASP A 229 18.88 2.64 14.16
C ASP A 229 19.04 1.60 13.06
N VAL A 230 19.97 1.83 12.16
CA VAL A 230 20.28 0.92 11.04
C VAL A 230 21.09 -0.33 11.45
N ARG A 231 21.28 -0.59 12.74
CA ARG A 231 22.00 -1.79 13.26
C ARG A 231 23.41 -1.96 12.67
N LYS A 232 24.13 -0.87 12.47
CA LYS A 232 25.45 -0.86 11.79
C LYS A 232 25.43 -1.46 10.38
N ARG A 233 24.24 -1.44 9.73
CA ARG A 233 24.05 -1.88 8.35
C ARG A 233 23.90 -0.68 7.43
N THR A 234 24.18 -0.89 6.16
CA THR A 234 24.16 0.16 5.13
C THR A 234 23.68 -0.41 3.80
N ASN A 235 23.48 0.47 2.81
CA ASN A 235 23.14 0.10 1.44
C ASN A 235 21.80 -0.63 1.31
N PHE A 236 20.77 -0.07 1.93
CA PHE A 236 19.40 -0.48 1.72
C PHE A 236 18.84 0.13 0.44
N PHE A 237 18.02 -0.63 -0.26
CA PHE A 237 17.35 -0.21 -1.49
C PHE A 237 15.89 -0.68 -1.48
N ILE A 238 15.07 0.00 -2.28
CA ILE A 238 13.84 -0.56 -2.85
C ILE A 238 14.22 -1.04 -4.24
N HIS A 239 13.94 -2.28 -4.57
CA HIS A 239 14.28 -2.87 -5.87
C HIS A 239 13.29 -3.97 -6.25
N GLY A 240 13.27 -4.37 -7.52
CA GLY A 240 12.60 -5.57 -7.99
C GLY A 240 13.52 -6.79 -7.99
N GLY A 241 13.05 -7.88 -8.54
CA GLY A 241 13.81 -9.11 -8.72
C GLY A 241 12.93 -10.29 -9.02
N LEU A 242 13.53 -11.41 -9.38
CA LEU A 242 12.82 -12.68 -9.57
C LEU A 242 12.93 -13.56 -8.32
N ASP A 243 13.92 -13.32 -7.49
CA ASP A 243 14.17 -14.08 -6.28
C ASP A 243 13.44 -13.45 -5.09
N PHE A 244 12.76 -14.28 -4.31
CA PHE A 244 12.12 -13.84 -3.08
C PHE A 244 13.12 -13.61 -1.97
N GLY A 245 13.26 -12.36 -1.57
CA GLY A 245 14.11 -11.96 -0.46
C GLY A 245 15.38 -11.27 -0.90
N SER A 246 15.97 -10.56 0.04
CA SER A 246 17.11 -9.69 -0.19
C SER A 246 18.13 -9.78 0.95
N ALA A 247 19.26 -9.10 0.82
CA ALA A 247 20.20 -8.92 1.91
C ALA A 247 19.76 -7.83 2.93
N GLY A 248 18.45 -7.46 2.92
CA GLY A 248 17.84 -6.46 3.78
C GLY A 248 17.27 -5.24 3.05
N CYS A 249 17.21 -5.27 1.73
CA CYS A 249 16.47 -4.30 0.93
C CYS A 249 14.97 -4.59 0.99
N ILE A 250 14.15 -3.64 0.57
CA ILE A 250 12.74 -3.87 0.28
C ILE A 250 12.66 -4.42 -1.15
N ASP A 251 12.30 -5.68 -1.29
CA ASP A 251 12.18 -6.39 -2.54
C ASP A 251 10.72 -6.40 -2.99
N LEU A 252 10.46 -5.73 -4.12
CA LEU A 252 9.15 -5.62 -4.75
C LEU A 252 8.88 -6.73 -5.77
N GLN A 253 9.83 -7.63 -5.98
CA GLN A 253 9.75 -8.66 -7.01
C GLN A 253 9.45 -8.06 -8.39
N GLU A 254 8.35 -8.42 -9.03
CA GLU A 254 7.94 -7.85 -10.32
C GLU A 254 7.26 -6.46 -10.20
N GLY A 255 7.06 -5.97 -8.96
CA GLY A 255 6.35 -4.71 -8.68
C GLY A 255 7.16 -3.43 -8.95
N ASP A 256 8.46 -3.52 -9.21
CA ASP A 256 9.36 -2.37 -9.37
C ASP A 256 8.94 -1.41 -10.50
N THR A 257 8.43 -1.95 -11.60
CA THR A 257 7.92 -1.15 -12.73
C THR A 257 6.62 -0.41 -12.37
N LYS A 258 5.72 -1.03 -11.59
CA LYS A 258 4.52 -0.37 -11.08
C LYS A 258 4.90 0.74 -10.10
N PHE A 259 5.87 0.47 -9.23
CA PHE A 259 6.42 1.44 -8.30
C PHE A 259 7.02 2.66 -9.03
N GLN A 260 7.86 2.42 -10.04
CA GLN A 260 8.47 3.48 -10.84
C GLN A 260 7.42 4.39 -11.48
N LYS A 261 6.41 3.81 -12.13
CA LYS A 261 5.33 4.60 -12.75
C LYS A 261 4.59 5.45 -11.71
N TYR A 262 4.29 4.86 -10.55
CA TYR A 262 3.65 5.56 -9.45
C TYR A 262 4.52 6.71 -8.95
N PHE A 263 5.80 6.47 -8.63
CA PHE A 263 6.69 7.49 -8.10
C PHE A 263 6.85 8.66 -9.07
N VAL A 264 7.03 8.39 -10.36
CA VAL A 264 7.08 9.44 -11.40
C VAL A 264 5.76 10.23 -11.46
N SER A 265 4.61 9.59 -11.34
CA SER A 265 3.30 10.26 -11.38
C SER A 265 3.10 11.24 -10.22
N THR A 266 3.71 11.00 -9.07
CA THR A 266 3.64 11.91 -7.90
C THR A 266 4.32 13.26 -8.13
N ARG A 267 5.27 13.34 -9.06
CA ARG A 267 6.14 14.50 -9.33
C ARG A 267 6.95 14.96 -8.11
N LEU A 268 7.13 14.11 -7.11
CA LEU A 268 7.94 14.40 -5.95
C LEU A 268 9.42 14.17 -6.26
N SER A 269 10.29 15.05 -5.77
CA SER A 269 11.74 14.86 -5.84
C SER A 269 12.26 13.86 -4.81
N SER A 270 11.51 13.70 -3.72
CA SER A 270 11.82 12.77 -2.62
C SER A 270 10.52 12.29 -1.98
N ILE A 271 10.52 11.09 -1.43
CA ILE A 271 9.41 10.53 -0.67
C ILE A 271 9.93 9.78 0.55
N TYR A 272 9.28 9.99 1.70
CA TYR A 272 9.58 9.23 2.91
C TYR A 272 9.06 7.81 2.82
N VAL A 273 9.82 6.89 3.41
CA VAL A 273 9.47 5.47 3.54
C VAL A 273 9.55 5.09 5.01
N TYR A 274 8.41 4.84 5.62
CA TYR A 274 8.35 4.37 6.99
C TYR A 274 8.31 2.86 7.02
N VAL A 275 9.30 2.27 7.68
CA VAL A 275 9.38 0.82 7.90
C VAL A 275 8.83 0.54 9.28
N LYS A 276 7.70 -0.16 9.35
CA LYS A 276 7.08 -0.59 10.59
C LYS A 276 6.41 -1.94 10.37
N TYR A 277 6.96 -2.97 10.95
CA TYR A 277 6.41 -4.32 10.83
C TYR A 277 5.14 -4.47 11.67
N ASP A 278 4.08 -4.96 11.05
CA ASP A 278 2.81 -5.26 11.71
C ASP A 278 2.93 -6.54 12.54
N GLU A 279 3.65 -7.52 11.99
CA GLU A 279 3.94 -8.80 12.62
C GLU A 279 5.44 -9.09 12.59
N GLU A 280 5.96 -9.70 13.67
CA GLU A 280 7.35 -10.15 13.69
C GLU A 280 7.60 -11.32 12.71
N ARG A 281 6.58 -12.11 12.41
CA ARG A 281 6.68 -13.24 11.47
C ARG A 281 5.59 -13.15 10.42
N VAL A 282 6.01 -13.19 9.17
CA VAL A 282 5.11 -13.10 8.00
C VAL A 282 5.29 -14.34 7.14
N THR A 283 4.18 -14.99 6.82
CA THR A 283 4.13 -16.12 5.88
C THR A 283 3.63 -15.66 4.52
N ILE A 284 4.44 -15.86 3.49
CA ILE A 284 4.07 -15.62 2.09
C ILE A 284 3.84 -16.96 1.41
N ARG A 285 2.69 -17.06 0.74
CA ARG A 285 2.34 -18.22 -0.08
C ARG A 285 2.23 -17.80 -1.53
N GLU A 286 2.97 -18.46 -2.38
CA GLU A 286 2.97 -18.23 -3.82
C GLU A 286 2.52 -19.52 -4.52
N GLN A 287 1.65 -19.38 -5.53
CA GLN A 287 1.25 -20.47 -6.40
C GLN A 287 1.82 -20.20 -7.79
N ARG A 288 2.49 -21.20 -8.35
CA ARG A 288 3.08 -21.13 -9.68
C ARG A 288 2.63 -22.34 -10.49
N PRO A 289 2.25 -22.15 -11.77
CA PRO A 289 2.11 -23.27 -12.66
C PRO A 289 3.47 -23.90 -12.90
N LYS A 290 3.56 -25.23 -12.78
CA LYS A 290 4.78 -26.00 -13.09
C LYS A 290 4.55 -26.82 -14.34
N VAL A 291 5.27 -26.48 -15.40
CA VAL A 291 5.27 -27.21 -16.65
C VAL A 291 6.52 -28.09 -16.71
N TYR A 292 6.33 -29.38 -16.89
CA TYR A 292 7.44 -30.30 -17.16
C TYR A 292 7.66 -30.38 -18.66
N ASN A 293 8.74 -29.80 -19.16
CA ASN A 293 9.19 -30.00 -20.51
C ASN A 293 9.80 -31.41 -20.61
N PHE A 294 9.00 -32.40 -21.00
CA PHE A 294 9.55 -33.65 -21.44
C PHE A 294 10.19 -33.42 -22.81
N PHE A 295 11.49 -33.34 -22.86
CA PHE A 295 12.22 -33.54 -24.11
C PHE A 295 12.01 -35.01 -24.53
N PRO A 296 11.38 -35.31 -25.66
CA PRO A 296 11.30 -36.66 -26.17
C PRO A 296 12.68 -37.05 -26.72
N GLY A 297 13.54 -37.58 -25.87
CA GLY A 297 14.91 -37.94 -26.30
C GLY A 297 15.75 -38.73 -25.32
N TYR A 298 15.32 -38.92 -24.08
CA TYR A 298 16.03 -39.78 -23.13
C TYR A 298 15.04 -40.70 -22.43
N MET A 299 14.75 -41.84 -23.05
CA MET A 299 14.45 -43.06 -22.32
C MET A 299 15.75 -43.88 -22.24
N PRO A 300 16.15 -44.36 -21.05
CA PRO A 300 17.25 -45.30 -20.91
C PRO A 300 16.89 -46.67 -21.53
#